data_1b1ae633f21197fbe8439558e304628c
#
_entry.id   1b1ae633f21197fbe8439558e304628c
#
_cell.length_a   1.000
_cell.length_b   1.000
_cell.length_c   1.000
_cell.angle_alpha   90.00
_cell.angle_beta   90.00
_cell.angle_gamma   90.00
#
_symmetry.space_group_name_H-M   'P 1'
#
loop_
_entity.id
_entity.type
_entity.pdbx_description
1 polymer ?
#
loop_
_entity_poly.entity_id
_entity_poly.type
_entity_poly.pdbx_seq_one_letter_code
_entity_poly.pdbx_strand_id
1 'polypeptide(L)'
;MANLETQSLTQTGMVEVSGWDEDEVFFVERSELGGDERAGKHLTLSRMLSEGSIIYVRPIQPTAQHRANPIPYEAKFVGCSPEGNRQFRLNGVQPRRSPEDYTVN
;
A
#
# COMPACT_ATOMS: atom_id res chain seq x y z
N MET A 1 6.23 -28.82 -2.36
CA MET A 1 5.63 -28.40 -1.87
C MET A 1 5.53 -27.08 -1.41
N ALA A 2 6.29 -26.52 -0.75
CA ALA A 2 6.23 -25.20 -0.25
C ALA A 2 6.15 -24.17 -1.30
N ASN A 3 6.48 -24.51 -2.47
CA ASN A 3 6.50 -23.51 -3.48
C ASN A 3 5.16 -22.93 -3.78
N LEU A 4 4.16 -23.71 -3.68
CA LEU A 4 2.89 -23.17 -3.98
C LEU A 4 2.45 -22.22 -2.96
N GLU A 5 2.78 -22.47 -1.75
CA GLU A 5 2.42 -21.58 -0.74
C GLU A 5 3.13 -20.31 -0.87
N THR A 6 4.35 -20.36 -1.30
CA THR A 6 5.10 -19.16 -1.49
C THR A 6 4.46 -18.31 -2.52
N GLN A 7 3.93 -18.89 -3.55
CA GLN A 7 3.31 -18.09 -4.53
C GLN A 7 2.07 -17.44 -4.03
N SER A 8 1.31 -18.11 -3.22
CA SER A 8 0.16 -17.46 -2.71
C SER A 8 0.53 -16.33 -1.81
N LEU A 9 1.62 -16.44 -1.12
CA LEU A 9 2.01 -15.37 -0.23
C LEU A 9 2.46 -14.14 -0.97
N THR A 10 2.74 -14.22 -2.23
CA THR A 10 3.11 -13.01 -2.94
C THR A 10 1.93 -12.10 -3.08
N GLN A 11 0.70 -12.60 -2.94
CA GLN A 11 -0.45 -11.76 -3.04
C GLN A 11 -0.81 -11.14 -1.72
N THR A 12 -0.34 -11.67 -0.63
CA THR A 12 -0.61 -11.12 0.68
C THR A 12 0.68 -11.14 1.46
N GLY A 13 0.76 -10.45 2.52
CA GLY A 13 1.93 -10.48 3.37
C GLY A 13 2.08 -9.19 4.12
N MET A 14 3.05 -9.20 5.01
CA MET A 14 3.28 -8.04 5.84
C MET A 14 3.99 -6.96 5.05
N VAL A 15 3.54 -5.75 5.26
CA VAL A 15 4.13 -4.60 4.59
C VAL A 15 4.34 -3.50 5.61
N GLU A 16 5.23 -2.59 5.29
CA GLU A 16 5.43 -1.39 6.05
C GLU A 16 4.79 -0.25 5.27
N VAL A 17 3.91 0.47 5.90
CA VAL A 17 3.18 1.54 5.24
C VAL A 17 3.63 2.86 5.85
N SER A 18 3.96 3.81 5.03
CA SER A 18 4.37 5.12 5.53
C SER A 18 3.63 6.20 4.77
N GLY A 19 3.47 7.33 5.39
CA GLY A 19 2.80 8.45 4.78
C GLY A 19 2.39 9.44 5.85
N TRP A 20 1.44 10.30 5.51
CA TRP A 20 0.95 11.29 6.46
C TRP A 20 -0.54 11.04 6.67
N ASP A 21 -0.96 11.12 7.93
CA ASP A 21 -2.37 10.87 8.24
C ASP A 21 -3.20 12.14 8.03
N GLU A 22 -4.48 12.09 8.39
CA GLU A 22 -5.34 13.22 8.13
C GLU A 22 -4.95 14.45 8.93
N ASP A 23 -4.17 14.28 9.98
CA ASP A 23 -3.67 15.40 10.76
C ASP A 23 -2.30 15.83 10.29
N GLU A 24 -1.86 15.29 9.17
CA GLU A 24 -0.56 15.62 8.59
C GLU A 24 0.59 15.19 9.48
N VAL A 25 0.41 14.12 10.22
CA VAL A 25 1.47 13.54 11.02
C VAL A 25 2.05 12.37 10.27
N PHE A 26 3.36 12.36 10.11
CA PHE A 26 4.01 11.26 9.41
C PHE A 26 3.94 10.02 10.27
N PHE A 27 3.65 8.89 9.63
CA PHE A 27 3.56 7.64 10.36
C PHE A 27 4.24 6.53 9.58
N VAL A 28 4.60 5.50 10.32
CA VAL A 28 5.06 4.24 9.74
C VAL A 28 4.33 3.15 10.51
N GLU A 29 3.66 2.30 9.80
CA GLU A 29 2.84 1.29 10.46
C GLU A 29 2.94 0.00 9.68
N ARG A 30 2.94 -1.12 10.36
CA ARG A 30 2.94 -2.40 9.69
C ARG A 30 1.51 -2.85 9.50
N SER A 31 1.26 -3.51 8.41
CA SER A 31 -0.05 -4.00 8.11
C SER A 31 0.07 -5.22 7.23
N GLU A 32 -1.02 -5.91 7.07
CA GLU A 32 -1.03 -7.05 6.19
C GLU A 32 -1.71 -6.64 4.91
N LEU A 33 -1.04 -6.85 3.80
CA LEU A 33 -1.60 -6.53 2.51
C LEU A 33 -2.41 -7.71 2.05
N GLY A 34 -3.64 -7.49 1.70
CA GLY A 34 -4.52 -8.53 1.20
C GLY A 34 -5.12 -8.15 -0.13
N GLY A 35 -5.93 -9.04 -0.66
CA GLY A 35 -6.63 -8.78 -1.90
C GLY A 35 -6.22 -9.68 -3.02
N ASP A 36 -6.85 -9.51 -4.15
CA ASP A 36 -6.53 -10.30 -5.33
C ASP A 36 -6.74 -9.40 -6.55
N GLU A 37 -6.59 -9.98 -7.70
CA GLU A 37 -6.70 -9.21 -8.92
C GLU A 37 -8.08 -8.65 -9.12
N ARG A 38 -9.09 -9.35 -8.67
CA ARG A 38 -10.39 -8.89 -8.88
C ARG A 38 -10.79 -7.85 -7.86
N ALA A 39 -10.56 -8.11 -6.60
CA ALA A 39 -10.93 -7.20 -5.54
C ALA A 39 -9.95 -6.07 -5.36
N GLY A 40 -8.76 -6.21 -5.91
CA GLY A 40 -7.74 -5.20 -5.71
C GLY A 40 -7.00 -5.41 -4.41
N LYS A 41 -6.06 -4.55 -4.12
CA LYS A 41 -5.25 -4.63 -2.92
C LYS A 41 -5.90 -3.86 -1.82
N HIS A 42 -5.85 -4.42 -0.62
CA HIS A 42 -6.45 -3.79 0.55
C HIS A 42 -5.50 -3.85 1.72
N LEU A 43 -5.58 -2.91 2.60
CA LEU A 43 -4.88 -3.00 3.87
C LEU A 43 -5.64 -2.23 4.93
N THR A 44 -5.21 -2.39 6.17
CA THR A 44 -5.88 -1.80 7.30
C THR A 44 -4.88 -0.97 8.08
N LEU A 45 -5.27 0.19 8.51
CA LEU A 45 -4.41 1.06 9.29
C LEU A 45 -5.17 1.49 10.53
N SER A 46 -4.41 1.86 11.56
CA SER A 46 -5.02 2.33 12.79
C SER A 46 -5.38 3.79 12.71
N ARG A 47 -4.97 4.49 11.67
CA ARG A 47 -5.22 5.92 11.57
C ARG A 47 -5.97 6.23 10.29
N MET A 48 -6.56 7.39 10.25
CA MET A 48 -7.32 7.81 9.09
C MET A 48 -6.46 8.66 8.18
N LEU A 49 -6.71 8.56 6.91
CA LEU A 49 -5.97 9.34 5.92
C LEU A 49 -6.93 10.31 5.26
N SER A 50 -6.38 11.39 4.77
CA SER A 50 -7.19 12.31 3.97
C SER A 50 -7.51 11.67 2.64
N GLU A 51 -8.62 12.09 2.08
CA GLU A 51 -9.03 11.52 0.81
C GLU A 51 -8.00 11.76 -0.26
N GLY A 52 -7.68 10.74 -1.00
CA GLY A 52 -6.69 10.87 -2.06
C GLY A 52 -5.25 10.83 -1.60
N SER A 53 -5.02 10.50 -0.34
CA SER A 53 -3.64 10.47 0.16
C SER A 53 -2.82 9.41 -0.51
N ILE A 54 -1.57 9.71 -0.70
CA ILE A 54 -0.62 8.75 -1.23
C ILE A 54 0.15 8.15 -0.07
N ILE A 55 0.21 6.84 -0.03
CA ILE A 55 1.02 6.15 0.95
C ILE A 55 2.05 5.32 0.22
N TYR A 56 3.08 4.94 0.94
CA TYR A 56 4.15 4.14 0.38
C TYR A 56 4.16 2.79 1.09
N VAL A 57 4.13 1.73 0.30
CA VAL A 57 4.00 0.38 0.82
C VAL A 57 5.24 -0.39 0.44
N ARG A 58 5.92 -0.94 1.42
CA ARG A 58 7.14 -1.68 1.20
C ARG A 58 6.98 -3.09 1.77
N PRO A 59 7.15 -4.11 0.96
CA PRO A 59 7.07 -5.48 1.47
C PRO A 59 8.14 -5.74 2.51
N ILE A 60 7.80 -6.49 3.54
CA ILE A 60 8.76 -6.87 4.54
C ILE A 60 9.14 -8.30 4.25
N GLN A 61 10.41 -8.49 3.95
CA GLN A 61 10.90 -9.81 3.62
C GLN A 61 11.98 -10.19 4.59
N PRO A 62 11.70 -11.09 5.49
CA PRO A 62 12.64 -11.37 6.57
C PRO A 62 13.99 -11.88 6.10
N THR A 63 14.02 -12.56 4.97
CA THR A 63 15.28 -13.10 4.54
C THR A 63 15.95 -12.29 3.46
N ALA A 64 15.38 -11.19 3.08
CA ALA A 64 15.97 -10.39 2.02
C ALA A 64 17.22 -9.71 2.51
N GLN A 65 18.24 -9.69 1.68
CA GLN A 65 19.44 -9.04 2.06
C GLN A 65 19.36 -7.57 1.85
N HIS A 66 18.48 -7.09 1.02
CA HIS A 66 18.32 -5.66 0.85
C HIS A 66 16.85 -5.38 0.83
N ARG A 67 16.49 -4.17 1.11
CA ARG A 67 15.11 -3.80 1.23
C ARG A 67 14.48 -3.58 -0.11
N ALA A 68 13.23 -3.95 -0.23
CA ALA A 68 12.47 -3.61 -1.41
C ALA A 68 12.18 -2.13 -1.40
N ASN A 69 12.02 -1.55 -2.56
CA ASN A 69 11.66 -0.15 -2.65
C ASN A 69 10.20 0.03 -2.34
N PRO A 70 9.85 1.12 -1.68
CA PRO A 70 8.43 1.37 -1.42
C PRO A 70 7.70 1.71 -2.71
N ILE A 71 6.46 1.29 -2.76
CA ILE A 71 5.63 1.54 -3.92
C ILE A 71 4.51 2.47 -3.52
N PRO A 72 4.30 3.55 -4.27
CA PRO A 72 3.24 4.48 -3.92
C PRO A 72 1.88 3.98 -4.36
N TYR A 73 0.89 4.21 -3.50
CA TYR A 73 -0.49 3.90 -3.82
C TYR A 73 -1.37 5.02 -3.33
N GLU A 74 -2.46 5.24 -4.02
CA GLU A 74 -3.47 6.12 -3.52
C GLU A 74 -4.40 5.29 -2.65
N ALA A 75 -4.64 5.72 -1.43
CA ALA A 75 -5.44 4.97 -0.48
C ALA A 75 -6.86 5.49 -0.49
N LYS A 76 -7.82 4.61 -0.66
CA LYS A 76 -9.21 4.98 -0.66
C LYS A 76 -9.89 4.31 0.51
N PHE A 77 -10.49 5.10 1.37
CA PHE A 77 -11.13 4.58 2.56
C PHE A 77 -12.38 3.81 2.15
N VAL A 78 -12.54 2.61 2.67
CA VAL A 78 -13.68 1.80 2.33
C VAL A 78 -14.50 1.38 3.54
N GLY A 79 -14.02 1.57 4.74
CA GLY A 79 -14.83 1.23 5.90
C GLY A 79 -13.97 0.90 7.09
N CYS A 80 -14.61 0.56 8.18
CA CYS A 80 -13.90 0.18 9.39
C CYS A 80 -14.10 -1.29 9.66
N SER A 81 -13.09 -1.92 10.21
CA SER A 81 -13.19 -3.29 10.63
C SER A 81 -13.95 -3.35 11.95
N PRO A 82 -14.38 -4.53 12.37
CA PRO A 82 -15.04 -4.65 13.66
C PRO A 82 -14.19 -4.17 14.81
N GLU A 83 -12.86 -4.24 14.67
CA GLU A 83 -11.98 -3.77 15.71
C GLU A 83 -11.78 -2.27 15.67
N GLY A 84 -12.38 -1.59 14.72
CA GLY A 84 -12.22 -0.15 14.64
C GLY A 84 -11.08 0.33 13.79
N ASN A 85 -10.36 -0.58 13.18
CA ASN A 85 -9.30 -0.17 12.26
C ASN A 85 -9.89 0.26 10.93
N ARG A 86 -9.20 1.12 10.24
CA ARG A 86 -9.70 1.66 8.98
C ARG A 86 -9.17 0.88 7.81
N GLN A 87 -10.07 0.51 6.93
CA GLN A 87 -9.71 -0.31 5.79
C GLN A 87 -9.61 0.57 4.56
N PHE A 88 -8.58 0.34 3.78
CA PHE A 88 -8.33 1.12 2.58
C PHE A 88 -8.10 0.21 1.39
N ARG A 89 -8.60 0.64 0.26
CA ARG A 89 -8.28 0.00 -1.00
C ARG A 89 -7.19 0.80 -1.65
N LEU A 90 -6.25 0.11 -2.25
CA LEU A 90 -5.08 0.76 -2.82
C LEU A 90 -5.18 0.78 -4.33
N ASN A 91 -5.03 1.95 -4.89
CA ASN A 91 -5.01 2.12 -6.33
C ASN A 91 -3.61 2.50 -6.74
N GLY A 92 -3.14 1.89 -7.80
CA GLY A 92 -1.82 2.23 -8.28
C GLY A 92 -1.74 3.67 -8.72
N VAL A 93 -0.61 4.29 -8.45
CA VAL A 93 -0.43 5.67 -8.85
C VAL A 93 0.22 5.67 -10.21
N GLN A 94 -0.42 6.30 -11.14
CA GLN A 94 0.15 6.41 -12.47
C GLN A 94 1.28 7.39 -12.44
N PRO A 95 2.41 7.04 -12.99
CA PRO A 95 3.50 7.98 -13.03
C PRO A 95 3.07 9.22 -13.79
N ARG A 96 3.44 10.36 -13.24
CA ARG A 96 3.15 11.57 -13.92
C ARG A 96 3.93 11.62 -15.17
N ARG A 97 3.40 12.14 -16.24
CA ARG A 97 4.16 12.31 -17.43
C ARG A 97 5.30 13.23 -17.17
N SER A 98 6.41 12.94 -17.75
CA SER A 98 7.56 13.80 -17.56
C SER A 98 7.31 15.10 -18.30
N PRO A 99 8.02 16.14 -17.93
CA PRO A 99 7.85 17.41 -18.62
C PRO A 99 8.07 17.30 -20.10
N GLU A 100 8.90 16.41 -20.52
CA GLU A 100 9.13 16.27 -21.91
C GLU A 100 7.90 15.85 -22.64
N ASP A 101 7.02 15.13 -22.00
CA ASP A 101 5.82 14.69 -22.66
C ASP A 101 4.91 15.85 -22.92
N TYR A 102 5.04 16.89 -22.15
CA TYR A 102 4.21 18.02 -22.36
C TYR A 102 4.79 19.02 -23.30
N THR A 103 6.07 19.05 -23.40
CA THR A 103 6.68 20.05 -24.17
C THR A 103 6.90 19.66 -25.48
N VAL A 104 6.45 18.75 -25.91
CA VAL A 104 6.68 18.34 -27.09
C VAL A 104 6.35 19.27 -27.97
N ASN A 105 5.82 19.92 -28.09
CA ASN A 105 5.53 20.85 -28.91
C ASN A 105 6.28 21.22 -29.81
#